data_ce185c382defde0858ebe4b09507b5fc
#
_entry.id   ce185c382defde0858ebe4b09507b5fc
#
_cell.length_a   1.000
_cell.length_b   1.000
_cell.length_c   1.000
_cell.angle_alpha   90.00
_cell.angle_beta   90.00
_cell.angle_gamma   90.00
#
_symmetry.space_group_name_H-M   'P 1'
#
loop_
_entity.id
_entity.type
_entity.pdbx_description
1 polymer ?
#
loop_
_entity_poly.entity_id
_entity_poly.type
_entity_poly.pdbx_seq_one_letter_code
_entity_poly.pdbx_strand_id
1 'polypeptide(L)'
;MVDFILYNTPQSTCSQRVRFTLNAKKIEFEQILLDLFSGDQLKPEYLSINPNGVVPALKHKDDIIIDSSVIIEYLEDILPDNNPMRPTD
;
A
#
# COMPACT_ATOMS: atom_id res chain seq x y z
N MET A 1 17.85 0.26 -4.04
CA MET A 1 16.98 0.51 -2.88
C MET A 1 15.60 0.96 -3.36
N VAL A 2 14.54 0.31 -2.88
CA VAL A 2 13.18 0.68 -3.28
C VAL A 2 12.65 1.78 -2.35
N ASP A 3 11.86 2.68 -2.92
CA ASP A 3 11.27 3.78 -2.18
C ASP A 3 9.89 3.44 -1.61
N PHE A 4 9.30 2.32 -2.05
CA PHE A 4 7.93 1.93 -1.68
C PHE A 4 7.95 0.66 -0.85
N ILE A 5 7.29 0.71 0.30
CA ILE A 5 7.09 -0.47 1.15
C ILE A 5 5.60 -0.62 1.39
N LEU A 6 5.05 -1.78 1.02
CA LEU A 6 3.63 -2.06 1.19
C LEU A 6 3.44 -3.04 2.35
N TYR A 7 2.72 -2.58 3.37
CA TYR A 7 2.31 -3.45 4.48
C TYR A 7 0.94 -4.02 4.13
N ASN A 8 0.86 -5.33 4.02
CA ASN A 8 -0.37 -5.95 3.53
C ASN A 8 -0.51 -7.40 3.98
N THR A 9 -1.64 -8.01 3.60
CA THR A 9 -1.86 -9.44 3.79
C THR A 9 -2.43 -10.02 2.51
N PRO A 10 -2.06 -11.28 2.14
CA PRO A 10 -2.52 -11.87 0.89
C PRO A 10 -4.04 -12.01 0.76
N GLN A 11 -4.75 -12.22 1.88
CA GLN A 11 -6.19 -12.45 1.84
C GLN A 11 -7.02 -11.17 1.73
N SER A 12 -6.42 -10.00 1.93
CA SER A 12 -7.15 -8.74 1.90
C SER A 12 -7.41 -8.28 0.47
N THR A 13 -8.69 -8.07 0.11
CA THR A 13 -9.04 -7.54 -1.21
C THR A 13 -8.52 -6.12 -1.39
N CYS A 14 -8.52 -5.32 -0.32
CA CYS A 14 -7.97 -3.96 -0.37
C CYS A 14 -6.48 -4.00 -0.66
N SER A 15 -5.74 -4.92 -0.04
CA SER A 15 -4.31 -5.10 -0.32
C SER A 15 -4.08 -5.56 -1.75
N GLN A 16 -4.94 -6.45 -2.25
CA GLN A 16 -4.82 -6.92 -3.63
C GLN A 16 -4.97 -5.79 -4.64
N ARG A 17 -5.88 -4.87 -4.38
CA ARG A 17 -6.07 -3.71 -5.26
C ARG A 17 -4.81 -2.86 -5.33
N VAL A 18 -4.17 -2.63 -4.20
CA VAL A 18 -2.94 -1.83 -4.17
C VAL A 18 -1.80 -2.57 -4.86
N ARG A 19 -1.65 -3.88 -4.60
CA ARG A 19 -0.62 -4.68 -5.28
C ARG A 19 -0.82 -4.66 -6.79
N PHE A 20 -2.09 -4.79 -7.24
CA PHE A 20 -2.39 -4.74 -8.67
C PHE A 20 -1.96 -3.40 -9.26
N THR A 21 -2.27 -2.30 -8.58
CA THR A 21 -1.92 -0.97 -9.08
C THR A 21 -0.41 -0.78 -9.14
N LEU A 22 0.32 -1.19 -8.10
CA LEU A 22 1.78 -1.08 -8.10
C LEU A 22 2.39 -1.88 -9.25
N ASN A 23 1.91 -3.11 -9.46
CA ASN A 23 2.43 -3.96 -10.53
C ASN A 23 2.05 -3.42 -11.92
N ALA A 24 0.83 -2.92 -12.07
CA ALA A 24 0.39 -2.37 -13.35
C ALA A 24 1.20 -1.13 -13.74
N LYS A 25 1.60 -0.35 -12.77
CA LYS A 25 2.43 0.85 -13.01
C LYS A 25 3.92 0.50 -13.08
N LYS A 26 4.28 -0.76 -12.92
CA LYS A 26 5.66 -1.24 -12.94
C LYS A 26 6.53 -0.56 -11.90
N ILE A 27 5.94 -0.32 -10.73
CA ILE A 27 6.65 0.26 -9.59
C ILE A 27 7.32 -0.86 -8.82
N GLU A 28 8.60 -0.71 -8.55
CA GLU A 28 9.33 -1.64 -7.70
C GLU A 28 8.99 -1.35 -6.25
N PHE A 29 8.58 -2.37 -5.50
CA PHE A 29 8.19 -2.17 -4.10
C PHE A 29 8.54 -3.41 -3.27
N GLU A 30 8.74 -3.17 -1.98
CA GLU A 30 8.97 -4.20 -1.00
C GLU A 30 7.67 -4.51 -0.30
N GLN A 31 7.42 -5.77 0.02
CA GLN A 31 6.22 -6.18 0.73
C GLN A 31 6.57 -6.67 2.14
N ILE A 32 5.80 -6.19 3.12
CA ILE A 32 5.85 -6.73 4.47
C ILE A 32 4.49 -7.36 4.72
N LEU A 33 4.47 -8.69 4.86
CA LEU A 33 3.22 -9.44 5.04
C LEU A 33 2.91 -9.53 6.53
N LEU A 34 1.65 -9.23 6.86
CA LEU A 34 1.15 -9.30 8.23
C LEU A 34 0.25 -10.51 8.36
N ASP A 35 0.41 -11.26 9.45
CA ASP A 35 -0.49 -12.36 9.80
C ASP A 35 -1.56 -11.80 10.71
N LEU A 36 -2.76 -11.57 10.16
CA LEU A 36 -3.86 -10.97 10.91
C LEU A 36 -4.38 -11.91 12.01
N PHE A 37 -4.29 -13.21 11.80
CA PHE A 37 -4.70 -14.18 12.83
C PHE A 37 -3.78 -14.13 14.05
N SER A 38 -2.51 -13.84 13.84
CA SER A 38 -1.55 -13.69 14.95
C SER A 38 -1.57 -12.30 15.57
N GLY A 39 -2.38 -11.39 15.02
CA GLY A 39 -2.49 -10.03 15.57
C GLY A 39 -1.36 -9.12 15.19
N ASP A 40 -0.67 -9.38 14.06
CA ASP A 40 0.46 -8.55 13.63
C ASP A 40 0.06 -7.10 13.45
N GLN A 41 -1.20 -6.84 13.02
CA GLN A 41 -1.69 -5.48 12.80
C GLN A 41 -1.86 -4.70 14.11
N LEU A 42 -1.85 -5.39 15.24
CA LEU A 42 -2.01 -4.77 16.57
C LEU A 42 -0.69 -4.66 17.33
N LYS A 43 0.40 -5.14 16.75
CA LYS A 43 1.71 -5.06 17.41
C LYS A 43 2.24 -3.63 17.37
N PRO A 44 2.99 -3.20 18.39
CA PRO A 44 3.49 -1.83 18.47
C PRO A 44 4.26 -1.40 17.23
N GLU A 45 5.01 -2.30 16.61
CA GLU A 45 5.80 -1.99 15.42
C GLU A 45 4.90 -1.52 14.29
N TYR A 46 3.77 -2.20 14.09
CA TYR A 46 2.86 -1.80 13.03
C TYR A 46 1.98 -0.62 13.43
N LEU A 47 1.55 -0.57 14.69
CA LEU A 47 0.71 0.54 15.15
C LEU A 47 1.44 1.88 15.09
N SER A 48 2.77 1.87 15.15
CA SER A 48 3.56 3.09 14.95
C SER A 48 3.46 3.57 13.51
N ILE A 49 3.16 2.68 12.57
CA ILE A 49 2.99 3.01 11.15
C ILE A 49 1.54 3.37 10.86
N ASN A 50 0.62 2.55 11.34
CA ASN A 50 -0.81 2.79 11.15
C ASN A 50 -1.55 2.58 12.48
N PRO A 51 -1.85 3.65 13.21
CA PRO A 51 -2.53 3.53 14.50
C PRO A 51 -3.90 2.86 14.43
N ASN A 52 -4.52 2.81 13.26
CA ASN A 52 -5.81 2.15 13.08
C ASN A 52 -5.69 0.63 13.03
N GLY A 53 -4.48 0.10 12.90
CA GLY A 53 -4.25 -1.33 12.95
C GLY A 53 -4.89 -2.11 11.80
N VAL A 54 -4.95 -1.51 10.61
CA VAL A 54 -5.54 -2.15 9.43
C VAL A 54 -4.53 -2.15 8.28
N VAL A 55 -4.79 -2.98 7.28
CA VAL A 55 -4.00 -3.03 6.06
C VAL A 55 -4.91 -2.68 4.88
N PRO A 56 -4.37 -2.18 3.76
CA PRO A 56 -2.97 -1.92 3.49
C PRO A 56 -2.48 -0.57 4.01
N ALA A 57 -1.17 -0.44 4.12
CA ALA A 57 -0.51 0.84 4.35
C ALA A 57 0.69 0.90 3.42
N LEU A 58 0.88 2.04 2.76
CA LEU A 58 2.00 2.23 1.84
C LEU A 58 2.94 3.27 2.44
N LYS A 59 4.20 2.89 2.57
CA LYS A 59 5.25 3.83 2.96
C LYS A 59 6.01 4.23 1.72
N HIS A 60 6.07 5.54 1.45
CA HIS A 60 6.84 6.09 0.34
C HIS A 60 7.82 7.09 0.95
N LYS A 61 9.07 6.69 1.08
CA LYS A 61 10.10 7.45 1.80
C LYS A 61 9.63 7.65 3.24
N ASP A 62 9.37 8.88 3.67
CA ASP A 62 8.93 9.17 5.04
C ASP A 62 7.40 9.31 5.15
N ASP A 63 6.69 9.28 4.03
CA ASP A 63 5.24 9.44 4.01
C ASP A 63 4.56 8.09 4.17
N ILE A 64 3.48 8.07 4.94
CA ILE A 64 2.68 6.87 5.12
C ILE A 64 1.26 7.17 4.67
N ILE A 65 0.77 6.40 3.72
CA ILE A 65 -0.56 6.56 3.14
C ILE A 65 -1.38 5.32 3.52
N ILE A 66 -2.55 5.54 4.10
CA ILE A 66 -3.44 4.46 4.49
C ILE A 66 -4.74 4.56 3.68
N ASP A 67 -5.54 3.46 3.71
CA ASP A 67 -6.76 3.33 2.90
C ASP A 67 -6.44 3.07 1.43
N SER A 68 -6.93 1.94 0.91
CA SER A 68 -6.56 1.50 -0.44
C SER A 68 -6.94 2.51 -1.53
N SER A 69 -8.09 3.17 -1.40
CA SER A 69 -8.52 4.16 -2.38
C SER A 69 -7.60 5.37 -2.39
N VAL A 70 -7.18 5.83 -1.21
CA VAL A 70 -6.27 6.96 -1.08
C VAL A 70 -4.89 6.59 -1.62
N ILE A 71 -4.42 5.37 -1.33
CA ILE A 71 -3.14 4.89 -1.85
C ILE A 71 -3.14 4.89 -3.37
N ILE A 72 -4.20 4.38 -3.98
CA ILE A 72 -4.31 4.32 -5.44
C ILE A 72 -4.32 5.73 -6.03
N GLU A 73 -5.09 6.65 -5.44
CA GLU A 73 -5.08 8.04 -5.89
C GLU A 73 -3.71 8.69 -5.76
N TYR A 74 -3.03 8.42 -4.64
CA TYR A 74 -1.68 8.93 -4.43
C TYR A 74 -0.73 8.47 -5.54
N LEU A 75 -0.79 7.18 -5.88
CA LEU A 75 0.06 6.64 -6.94
C LEU A 75 -0.27 7.25 -8.30
N GLU A 76 -1.55 7.50 -8.57
CA GLU A 76 -1.95 8.17 -9.80
C GLU A 76 -1.41 9.60 -9.86
N ASP A 77 -1.43 10.30 -8.72
CA ASP A 77 -0.99 11.70 -8.67
C ASP A 77 0.52 11.85 -8.85
N ILE A 78 1.31 10.95 -8.27
CA ILE A 78 2.77 11.07 -8.34
C ILE A 78 3.34 10.44 -9.61
N LEU A 79 2.63 9.49 -10.23
CA LEU A 79 3.09 8.78 -11.42
C LEU A 79 1.98 8.70 -12.47
N PRO A 80 1.46 9.85 -12.93
CA PRO A 80 0.31 9.84 -13.85
C PRO A 80 0.62 9.23 -15.22
N ASP A 81 1.89 9.23 -15.63
CA ASP A 81 2.29 8.70 -16.93
C ASP A 81 2.58 7.20 -16.90
N ASN A 82 2.56 6.60 -15.71
CA ASN A 82 2.85 5.18 -15.54
C ASN A 82 1.55 4.37 -15.58
N ASN A 83 1.02 4.11 -16.78
CA ASN A 83 -0.15 3.29 -16.98
C ASN A 83 -1.33 3.76 -16.10
N PRO A 84 -2.00 4.86 -16.48
CA PRO A 84 -3.07 5.43 -15.66
C PRO A 84 -4.17 4.41 -15.36
N MET A 85 -4.64 4.40 -14.13
CA MET A 85 -5.70 3.49 -13.68
C MET A 85 -7.04 4.19 -13.56
N ARG A 86 -7.08 5.51 -13.77
CA ARG A 86 -8.30 6.29 -13.76
C ARG A 86 -8.69 6.66 -15.19
N PRO A 87 -10.00 6.79 -15.46
CA PRO A 87 -10.40 7.33 -16.76
C PRO A 87 -9.84 8.73 -16.96
N THR A 88 -9.38 9.01 -18.17
CA THR A 88 -8.93 10.34 -18.53
C THR A 88 -10.01 10.97 -19.39
N ASP A 89 -10.43 12.17 -19.05
CA ASP A 89 -11.43 12.90 -19.83
C ASP A 89 -10.79 13.69 -20.96
#